data_4fd2ec8145779d7b42a055cd43bcb1c5
#
_entry.id   4fd2ec8145779d7b42a055cd43bcb1c5
#
_cell.length_a   1.000
_cell.length_b   1.000
_cell.length_c   1.000
_cell.angle_alpha   90.00
_cell.angle_beta   90.00
_cell.angle_gamma   90.00
#
_symmetry.space_group_name_H-M   'P 1'
#
loop_
_entity.id
_entity.type
_entity.pdbx_description
1 polymer ?
#
loop_
_entity_poly.entity_id
_entity_poly.type
_entity_poly.pdbx_seq_one_letter_code
_entity_poly.pdbx_strand_id
1 'polypeptide(L)'
;LSRKNYPKQFLNLGGENSLFQETIIRNMPFCDEFYIVTNADYAMVVEGQMRRFQGIMYRMILEEEAKGTAPALALMARLLEGEELLITPADLYIQGDGYSDAVYQAKELAKDQIVLFGIRAEEPSTIFGYIRYKENRVRRFIEKPSESLAEKIFSDDDILWNSGMLLCNGEVLRKQMHQYALGLDLWAAEVEKNFSGDEPGTIDAPERKLLQIKASWARSLSRLHIEKALLEQSDHLAVVPLRSSWVDISNFDT
;
A
#
# COMPACT_ATOMS: atom_id res chain seq x y z
N LEU A 1 -0.70 -15.35 -15.50
CA LEU A 1 0.67 -15.36 -14.95
C LEU A 1 0.73 -15.80 -13.48
N SER A 2 -0.25 -15.46 -12.66
CA SER A 2 -0.27 -15.85 -11.25
C SER A 2 -0.71 -17.32 -11.09
N ARG A 3 0.14 -18.14 -10.48
CA ARG A 3 -0.25 -19.49 -10.01
C ARG A 3 -0.61 -19.39 -8.52
N LYS A 4 -1.58 -20.20 -8.06
CA LYS A 4 -2.04 -20.22 -6.67
C LYS A 4 -0.91 -20.34 -5.63
N ASN A 5 0.23 -20.91 -6.02
CA ASN A 5 1.40 -21.13 -5.16
C ASN A 5 2.57 -20.17 -5.41
N TYR A 6 2.47 -19.25 -6.38
CA TYR A 6 3.53 -18.28 -6.66
C TYR A 6 2.95 -17.00 -7.27
N PRO A 7 2.62 -15.99 -6.43
CA PRO A 7 2.04 -14.74 -6.86
C PRO A 7 2.93 -13.95 -7.82
N LYS A 8 2.30 -13.17 -8.69
CA LYS A 8 2.94 -12.40 -9.77
C LYS A 8 4.03 -11.43 -9.30
N GLN A 9 3.88 -10.83 -8.13
CA GLN A 9 4.85 -9.90 -7.57
C GLN A 9 6.23 -10.53 -7.32
N PHE A 10 6.28 -11.84 -7.18
CA PHE A 10 7.53 -12.57 -6.99
C PHE A 10 8.13 -13.10 -8.32
N LEU A 11 7.42 -12.90 -9.43
CA LEU A 11 7.90 -13.29 -10.75
C LEU A 11 8.88 -12.26 -11.29
N ASN A 12 9.89 -12.78 -11.99
CA ASN A 12 10.78 -11.98 -12.82
C ASN A 12 10.14 -11.81 -14.22
N LEU A 13 9.92 -10.59 -14.63
CA LEU A 13 9.24 -10.24 -15.88
C LEU A 13 10.24 -9.91 -17.02
N GLY A 14 11.34 -10.62 -17.07
CA GLY A 14 12.37 -10.47 -18.11
C GLY A 14 13.55 -9.57 -17.71
N GLY A 15 13.54 -9.02 -16.49
CA GLY A 15 14.68 -8.34 -15.87
C GLY A 15 15.48 -9.27 -14.94
N GLU A 16 16.37 -8.73 -14.13
CA GLU A 16 17.12 -9.46 -13.11
C GLU A 16 16.36 -9.64 -11.80
N ASN A 17 15.34 -8.80 -11.55
CA ASN A 17 14.61 -8.71 -10.30
C ASN A 17 13.13 -9.05 -10.50
N SER A 18 12.48 -9.52 -9.44
CA SER A 18 11.03 -9.60 -9.38
C SER A 18 10.43 -8.21 -9.16
N LEU A 19 9.11 -8.04 -9.38
CA LEU A 19 8.41 -6.80 -9.08
C LEU A 19 8.54 -6.39 -7.61
N PHE A 20 8.49 -7.37 -6.70
CA PHE A 20 8.72 -7.16 -5.29
C PHE A 20 10.13 -6.60 -5.03
N GLN A 21 11.16 -7.20 -5.65
CA GLN A 21 12.54 -6.71 -5.51
C GLN A 21 12.73 -5.32 -6.12
N GLU A 22 12.13 -5.04 -7.29
CA GLU A 22 12.12 -3.70 -7.89
C GLU A 22 11.44 -2.68 -6.97
N THR A 23 10.38 -3.08 -6.27
CA THR A 23 9.72 -2.21 -5.29
C THR A 23 10.65 -1.90 -4.10
N ILE A 24 11.39 -2.88 -3.59
CA ILE A 24 12.39 -2.64 -2.53
C ILE A 24 13.48 -1.69 -3.04
N ILE A 25 14.10 -1.99 -4.19
CA ILE A 25 15.20 -1.18 -4.79
C ILE A 25 14.76 0.28 -4.97
N ARG A 26 13.58 0.48 -5.53
CA ARG A 26 13.04 1.82 -5.81
C ARG A 26 12.85 2.65 -4.53
N ASN A 27 12.51 2.00 -3.42
CA ASN A 27 12.20 2.68 -2.17
C ASN A 27 13.37 2.77 -1.17
N MET A 28 14.47 2.03 -1.39
CA MET A 28 15.66 2.10 -0.53
C MET A 28 16.19 3.53 -0.27
N PRO A 29 16.18 4.47 -1.24
CA PRO A 29 16.64 5.83 -1.00
C PRO A 29 15.74 6.66 -0.06
N PHE A 30 14.53 6.20 0.24
CA PHE A 30 13.52 6.96 0.96
C PHE A 30 13.12 6.33 2.30
N CYS A 31 13.50 5.08 2.55
CA CYS A 31 13.03 4.30 3.69
C CYS A 31 14.19 3.70 4.48
N ASP A 32 14.18 3.86 5.80
CA ASP A 32 15.15 3.29 6.73
C ASP A 32 14.82 1.83 7.08
N GLU A 33 13.54 1.47 7.07
CA GLU A 33 13.05 0.13 7.39
C GLU A 33 11.86 -0.26 6.49
N PHE A 34 11.74 -1.54 6.16
CA PHE A 34 10.67 -2.09 5.33
C PHE A 34 9.73 -2.98 6.14
N TYR A 35 8.43 -2.72 6.06
CA TYR A 35 7.39 -3.58 6.60
C TYR A 35 6.68 -4.30 5.44
N ILE A 36 6.85 -5.62 5.38
CA ILE A 36 6.35 -6.44 4.29
C ILE A 36 5.11 -7.20 4.79
N VAL A 37 3.94 -6.71 4.41
CA VAL A 37 2.67 -7.36 4.74
C VAL A 37 2.32 -8.37 3.66
N THR A 38 2.16 -9.63 4.02
CA THR A 38 1.89 -10.70 3.07
C THR A 38 1.14 -11.86 3.72
N ASN A 39 0.59 -12.77 2.90
CA ASN A 39 0.03 -14.02 3.42
C ASN A 39 1.13 -14.91 3.99
N ALA A 40 0.84 -15.61 5.08
CA ALA A 40 1.77 -16.50 5.76
C ALA A 40 2.38 -17.57 4.84
N ASP A 41 1.64 -18.04 3.85
CA ASP A 41 2.12 -19.03 2.87
C ASP A 41 3.31 -18.53 2.02
N TYR A 42 3.51 -17.21 1.93
CA TYR A 42 4.57 -16.61 1.13
C TYR A 42 5.80 -16.16 1.94
N ALA A 43 5.83 -16.39 3.24
CA ALA A 43 6.93 -15.98 4.11
C ALA A 43 8.30 -16.44 3.59
N MET A 44 8.43 -17.72 3.22
CA MET A 44 9.69 -18.27 2.69
C MET A 44 10.11 -17.67 1.35
N VAL A 45 9.13 -17.31 0.49
CA VAL A 45 9.42 -16.67 -0.80
C VAL A 45 9.95 -15.25 -0.56
N VAL A 46 9.30 -14.49 0.33
CA VAL A 46 9.75 -13.13 0.71
C VAL A 46 11.16 -13.21 1.29
N GLU A 47 11.41 -14.09 2.26
CA GLU A 47 12.75 -14.27 2.84
C GLU A 47 13.81 -14.62 1.78
N GLY A 48 13.47 -15.55 0.88
CA GLY A 48 14.37 -15.95 -0.22
C GLY A 48 14.75 -14.74 -1.09
N GLN A 49 13.80 -13.88 -1.41
CA GLN A 49 14.02 -12.70 -2.23
C GLN A 49 14.75 -11.58 -1.47
N MET A 50 14.47 -11.40 -0.18
CA MET A 50 15.15 -10.42 0.67
C MET A 50 16.61 -10.74 0.96
N ARG A 51 17.05 -11.99 0.85
CA ARG A 51 18.48 -12.37 1.04
C ARG A 51 19.44 -11.62 0.13
N ARG A 52 18.98 -11.10 -0.99
CA ARG A 52 19.78 -10.27 -1.90
C ARG A 52 20.14 -8.91 -1.28
N PHE A 53 19.33 -8.42 -0.36
CA PHE A 53 19.46 -7.08 0.23
C PHE A 53 20.15 -7.15 1.59
N GLN A 54 21.49 -7.22 1.58
CA GLN A 54 22.27 -7.22 2.81
C GLN A 54 22.26 -5.84 3.45
N GLY A 55 22.05 -5.79 4.76
CA GLY A 55 22.07 -4.53 5.54
C GLY A 55 20.76 -3.74 5.50
N ILE A 56 19.72 -4.22 4.81
CA ILE A 56 18.41 -3.60 4.86
C ILE A 56 17.62 -4.17 6.05
N MET A 57 17.13 -3.26 6.90
CA MET A 57 16.21 -3.65 7.97
C MET A 57 14.82 -3.90 7.40
N TYR A 58 14.23 -5.05 7.72
CA TYR A 58 12.85 -5.35 7.35
C TYR A 58 12.15 -6.20 8.40
N ARG A 59 10.83 -6.05 8.45
CA ARG A 59 9.93 -6.87 9.27
C ARG A 59 8.86 -7.46 8.37
N MET A 60 8.47 -8.70 8.63
CA MET A 60 7.35 -9.33 7.94
C MET A 60 6.13 -9.35 8.85
N ILE A 61 4.99 -8.96 8.28
CA ILE A 61 3.68 -9.08 8.90
C ILE A 61 2.92 -10.13 8.11
N LEU A 62 2.76 -11.30 8.72
CA LEU A 62 2.13 -12.45 8.09
C LEU A 62 0.65 -12.52 8.44
N GLU A 63 -0.20 -12.49 7.43
CA GLU A 63 -1.62 -12.72 7.56
C GLU A 63 -1.93 -14.20 7.29
N GLU A 64 -2.51 -14.91 8.26
CA GLU A 64 -3.03 -16.27 8.02
C GLU A 64 -4.24 -16.21 7.06
N GLU A 65 -5.04 -15.15 7.16
CA GLU A 65 -6.17 -14.88 6.28
C GLU A 65 -6.19 -13.40 5.90
N ALA A 66 -5.93 -13.10 4.62
CA ALA A 66 -5.94 -11.73 4.12
C ALA A 66 -7.37 -11.17 4.00
N LYS A 67 -7.63 -10.05 4.64
CA LYS A 67 -8.93 -9.35 4.65
C LYS A 67 -8.92 -8.04 3.84
N GLY A 68 -7.97 -7.90 2.91
CA GLY A 68 -7.77 -6.70 2.10
C GLY A 68 -6.76 -5.72 2.71
N THR A 69 -6.56 -4.59 2.08
CA THR A 69 -5.52 -3.63 2.48
C THR A 69 -5.88 -2.81 3.73
N ALA A 70 -7.16 -2.55 3.98
CA ALA A 70 -7.59 -1.68 5.07
C ALA A 70 -7.24 -2.21 6.47
N PRO A 71 -7.46 -3.50 6.82
CA PRO A 71 -7.06 -4.04 8.14
C PRO A 71 -5.55 -3.96 8.38
N ALA A 72 -4.75 -4.33 7.37
CA ALA A 72 -3.30 -4.24 7.46
C ALA A 72 -2.85 -2.80 7.74
N LEU A 73 -3.38 -1.82 7.00
CA LEU A 73 -3.03 -0.42 7.17
C LEU A 73 -3.53 0.17 8.50
N ALA A 74 -4.69 -0.25 8.99
CA ALA A 74 -5.17 0.15 10.32
C ALA A 74 -4.22 -0.33 11.43
N LEU A 75 -3.71 -1.54 11.33
CA LEU A 75 -2.71 -2.06 12.26
C LEU A 75 -1.37 -1.32 12.13
N MET A 76 -0.89 -1.13 10.91
CA MET A 76 0.37 -0.41 10.67
C MET A 76 0.33 1.02 11.17
N ALA A 77 -0.80 1.72 11.00
CA ALA A 77 -0.99 3.09 11.49
C ALA A 77 -0.86 3.21 13.01
N ARG A 78 -1.12 2.13 13.76
CA ARG A 78 -0.92 2.07 15.21
C ARG A 78 0.49 1.67 15.59
N LEU A 79 1.02 0.62 14.99
CA LEU A 79 2.37 0.13 15.27
C LEU A 79 3.45 1.18 14.94
N LEU A 80 3.17 2.08 13.98
CA LEU A 80 4.08 3.09 13.46
C LEU A 80 3.49 4.51 13.57
N GLU A 81 2.78 4.80 14.65
CA GLU A 81 2.05 6.07 14.83
C GLU A 81 2.95 7.32 14.69
N GLY A 82 4.21 7.24 15.12
CA GLY A 82 5.17 8.36 15.03
C GLY A 82 5.94 8.46 13.72
N GLU A 83 5.78 7.50 12.81
CA GLU A 83 6.63 7.36 11.63
C GLU A 83 5.96 7.90 10.37
N GLU A 84 6.80 8.28 9.38
CA GLU A 84 6.36 8.57 8.03
C GLU A 84 6.24 7.25 7.24
N LEU A 85 5.09 6.98 6.68
CA LEU A 85 4.76 5.73 6.01
C LEU A 85 4.64 5.93 4.50
N LEU A 86 5.57 5.38 3.73
CA LEU A 86 5.43 5.22 2.29
C LEU A 86 4.85 3.83 2.00
N ILE A 87 3.59 3.77 1.66
CA ILE A 87 2.84 2.54 1.42
C ILE A 87 2.74 2.30 -0.08
N THR A 88 3.15 1.11 -0.53
CA THR A 88 3.22 0.78 -1.95
C THR A 88 2.83 -0.67 -2.22
N PRO A 89 2.00 -0.92 -3.25
CA PRO A 89 1.80 -2.27 -3.76
C PRO A 89 3.12 -2.86 -4.29
N ALA A 90 3.30 -4.17 -4.12
CA ALA A 90 4.50 -4.86 -4.54
C ALA A 90 4.47 -5.39 -6.00
N ASP A 91 3.40 -5.09 -6.74
CA ASP A 91 3.14 -5.56 -8.09
C ASP A 91 3.10 -4.43 -9.15
N LEU A 92 3.59 -3.25 -8.77
CA LEU A 92 3.72 -2.11 -9.65
C LEU A 92 5.09 -2.10 -10.34
N TYR A 93 5.06 -1.97 -11.66
CA TYR A 93 6.24 -1.67 -12.45
C TYR A 93 6.28 -0.17 -12.75
N ILE A 94 7.27 0.53 -12.24
CA ILE A 94 7.44 1.97 -12.40
C ILE A 94 8.84 2.25 -12.93
N GLN A 95 8.93 3.01 -14.01
CA GLN A 95 10.20 3.42 -14.62
C GLN A 95 10.24 4.91 -14.89
N GLY A 96 11.43 5.49 -14.83
CA GLY A 96 11.71 6.90 -15.13
C GLY A 96 12.00 7.74 -13.88
N ASP A 97 12.52 8.94 -14.11
CA ASP A 97 13.11 9.78 -13.07
C ASP A 97 12.08 10.53 -12.20
N GLY A 98 10.81 10.54 -12.61
CA GLY A 98 9.76 11.30 -11.91
C GLY A 98 9.34 10.71 -10.56
N TYR A 99 9.76 9.48 -10.23
CA TYR A 99 9.39 8.84 -8.97
C TYR A 99 9.98 9.57 -7.75
N SER A 100 11.26 9.86 -7.77
CA SER A 100 11.96 10.54 -6.66
C SER A 100 11.37 11.92 -6.40
N ASP A 101 11.13 12.70 -7.46
CA ASP A 101 10.52 14.03 -7.35
C ASP A 101 9.12 13.95 -6.74
N ALA A 102 8.33 12.96 -7.15
CA ALA A 102 6.99 12.76 -6.61
C ALA A 102 7.03 12.40 -5.11
N VAL A 103 7.96 11.52 -4.68
CA VAL A 103 8.13 11.18 -3.26
C VAL A 103 8.53 12.41 -2.45
N TYR A 104 9.50 13.21 -2.90
CA TYR A 104 9.91 14.44 -2.20
C TYR A 104 8.77 15.46 -2.11
N GLN A 105 7.99 15.67 -3.17
CA GLN A 105 6.81 16.53 -3.13
C GLN A 105 5.75 16.01 -2.16
N ALA A 106 5.53 14.69 -2.14
CA ALA A 106 4.58 14.07 -1.23
C ALA A 106 4.95 14.23 0.23
N LYS A 107 6.25 14.15 0.59
CA LYS A 107 6.74 14.33 1.98
C LYS A 107 6.32 15.67 2.59
N GLU A 108 6.35 16.75 1.82
CA GLU A 108 5.94 18.07 2.33
C GLU A 108 4.44 18.13 2.65
N LEU A 109 3.61 17.41 1.90
CA LEU A 109 2.15 17.36 2.09
C LEU A 109 1.74 16.32 3.14
N ALA A 110 2.54 15.29 3.36
CA ALA A 110 2.21 14.15 4.22
C ALA A 110 2.23 14.46 5.71
N LYS A 111 2.67 15.65 6.11
CA LYS A 111 2.75 16.07 7.51
C LYS A 111 1.39 16.07 8.20
N ASP A 112 0.34 16.40 7.47
CA ASP A 112 -1.04 16.53 7.97
C ASP A 112 -2.10 15.90 7.05
N GLN A 113 -1.69 15.32 5.91
CA GLN A 113 -2.60 14.72 4.92
C GLN A 113 -2.15 13.31 4.53
N ILE A 114 -3.07 12.54 3.99
CA ILE A 114 -2.74 11.32 3.25
C ILE A 114 -2.52 11.72 1.79
N VAL A 115 -1.31 11.52 1.31
CA VAL A 115 -0.91 11.90 -0.05
C VAL A 115 -0.98 10.69 -0.97
N LEU A 116 -1.80 10.75 -1.99
CA LEU A 116 -1.93 9.73 -3.03
C LEU A 116 -0.96 10.04 -4.17
N PHE A 117 -0.52 8.98 -4.86
CA PHE A 117 0.23 9.13 -6.11
C PHE A 117 -0.70 8.84 -7.28
N GLY A 118 -0.94 9.86 -8.09
CA GLY A 118 -1.86 9.79 -9.21
C GLY A 118 -1.16 9.64 -10.54
N ILE A 119 -1.73 8.88 -11.44
CA ILE A 119 -1.20 8.61 -12.77
C ILE A 119 -2.18 9.15 -13.81
N ARG A 120 -1.66 9.75 -14.87
CA ARG A 120 -2.52 10.26 -15.94
C ARG A 120 -3.35 9.13 -16.55
N ALA A 121 -4.66 9.32 -16.60
CA ALA A 121 -5.54 8.39 -17.27
C ALA A 121 -5.36 8.53 -18.80
N GLU A 122 -5.04 7.43 -19.47
CA GLU A 122 -4.83 7.40 -20.93
C GLU A 122 -6.05 6.86 -21.67
N GLU A 123 -6.89 6.08 -20.97
CA GLU A 123 -8.10 5.48 -21.51
C GLU A 123 -9.18 5.38 -20.42
N PRO A 124 -10.46 5.15 -20.75
CA PRO A 124 -11.47 4.86 -19.74
C PRO A 124 -11.22 3.46 -19.15
N SER A 125 -11.18 3.37 -17.81
CA SER A 125 -10.94 2.11 -17.11
C SER A 125 -11.89 1.94 -15.93
N THR A 126 -12.45 0.75 -15.78
CA THR A 126 -13.31 0.37 -14.66
C THR A 126 -12.56 -0.36 -13.54
N ILE A 127 -11.26 -0.61 -13.75
CA ILE A 127 -10.43 -1.39 -12.82
C ILE A 127 -9.61 -0.52 -11.85
N PHE A 128 -9.43 0.78 -12.18
CA PHE A 128 -8.71 1.74 -11.34
C PHE A 128 -9.65 2.67 -10.58
N GLY A 129 -9.19 3.16 -9.44
CA GLY A 129 -9.78 4.31 -8.78
C GLY A 129 -9.39 5.61 -9.50
N TYR A 130 -10.27 6.59 -9.48
CA TYR A 130 -10.07 7.92 -10.09
C TYR A 130 -9.97 8.98 -9.00
N ILE A 131 -9.02 9.90 -9.17
CA ILE A 131 -8.76 11.01 -8.28
C ILE A 131 -9.04 12.30 -9.02
N ARG A 132 -10.13 12.99 -8.66
CA ARG A 132 -10.37 14.36 -9.11
C ARG A 132 -9.68 15.32 -8.16
N TYR A 133 -8.88 16.24 -8.67
CA TYR A 133 -8.07 17.12 -7.85
C TYR A 133 -8.01 18.55 -8.41
N LYS A 134 -7.60 19.48 -7.55
CA LYS A 134 -7.25 20.84 -7.96
C LYS A 134 -6.01 21.24 -7.16
N GLU A 135 -4.97 21.69 -7.86
CA GLU A 135 -3.63 21.85 -7.29
C GLU A 135 -3.16 20.49 -6.71
N ASN A 136 -2.87 20.39 -5.43
CA ASN A 136 -2.57 19.10 -4.79
C ASN A 136 -3.75 18.54 -3.96
N ARG A 137 -4.88 19.26 -3.87
CA ARG A 137 -6.02 18.83 -3.04
C ARG A 137 -6.94 17.89 -3.80
N VAL A 138 -7.19 16.72 -3.25
CA VAL A 138 -8.22 15.81 -3.75
C VAL A 138 -9.61 16.41 -3.50
N ARG A 139 -10.42 16.47 -4.52
CA ARG A 139 -11.80 16.94 -4.50
C ARG A 139 -12.78 15.79 -4.43
N ARG A 140 -12.43 14.68 -5.03
CA ARG A 140 -13.23 13.45 -5.02
C ARG A 140 -12.34 12.26 -5.36
N PHE A 141 -12.53 11.19 -4.62
CA PHE A 141 -12.02 9.86 -4.95
C PHE A 141 -13.20 8.99 -5.42
N ILE A 142 -13.02 8.20 -6.47
CA ILE A 142 -14.05 7.34 -7.06
C ILE A 142 -13.43 5.98 -7.30
N GLU A 143 -13.77 5.00 -6.48
CA GLU A 143 -13.24 3.63 -6.64
C GLU A 143 -13.99 2.89 -7.74
N LYS A 144 -13.26 2.46 -8.78
CA LYS A 144 -13.76 1.59 -9.85
C LYS A 144 -15.12 2.05 -10.40
N PRO A 145 -15.17 3.18 -11.11
CA PRO A 145 -16.42 3.73 -11.64
C PRO A 145 -17.09 2.78 -12.65
N SER A 146 -18.35 3.03 -12.92
CA SER A 146 -19.02 2.39 -14.06
C SER A 146 -18.35 2.83 -15.37
N GLU A 147 -18.46 2.00 -16.42
CA GLU A 147 -17.92 2.30 -17.75
C GLU A 147 -18.37 3.68 -18.26
N SER A 148 -19.68 3.96 -18.17
CA SER A 148 -20.25 5.24 -18.61
C SER A 148 -19.73 6.45 -17.81
N LEU A 149 -19.32 6.27 -16.55
CA LEU A 149 -18.69 7.33 -15.78
C LEU A 149 -17.20 7.47 -16.14
N ALA A 150 -16.49 6.34 -16.28
CA ALA A 150 -15.09 6.33 -16.69
C ALA A 150 -14.90 7.04 -18.04
N GLU A 151 -15.72 6.73 -19.04
CA GLU A 151 -15.71 7.38 -20.35
C GLU A 151 -15.94 8.90 -20.28
N LYS A 152 -16.72 9.36 -19.32
CA LYS A 152 -17.03 10.80 -19.18
C LYS A 152 -15.91 11.60 -18.53
N ILE A 153 -15.11 10.96 -17.66
CA ILE A 153 -14.18 11.70 -16.81
C ILE A 153 -12.70 11.45 -17.11
N PHE A 154 -12.34 10.37 -17.83
CA PHE A 154 -10.93 9.99 -17.97
C PHE A 154 -10.05 11.04 -18.67
N SER A 155 -10.65 11.81 -19.58
CA SER A 155 -9.93 12.84 -20.36
C SER A 155 -9.92 14.22 -19.71
N ASP A 156 -10.54 14.40 -18.55
CA ASP A 156 -10.51 15.67 -17.83
C ASP A 156 -9.09 15.94 -17.31
N ASP A 157 -8.61 17.18 -17.44
CA ASP A 157 -7.24 17.56 -17.02
C ASP A 157 -7.02 17.48 -15.51
N ASP A 158 -8.11 17.47 -14.73
CA ASP A 158 -8.12 17.37 -13.26
C ASP A 158 -8.34 15.95 -12.76
N ILE A 159 -8.17 14.92 -13.61
CA ILE A 159 -8.36 13.50 -13.30
C ILE A 159 -7.05 12.74 -13.40
N LEU A 160 -6.81 11.90 -12.39
CA LEU A 160 -5.74 10.91 -12.36
C LEU A 160 -6.29 9.55 -11.95
N TRP A 161 -5.66 8.46 -12.38
CA TRP A 161 -5.85 7.15 -11.78
C TRP A 161 -5.12 7.04 -10.45
N ASN A 162 -5.69 6.31 -9.51
CA ASN A 162 -5.02 5.93 -8.28
C ASN A 162 -3.99 4.82 -8.55
N SER A 163 -2.73 5.07 -8.22
CA SER A 163 -1.66 4.06 -8.31
C SER A 163 -1.72 3.01 -7.19
N GLY A 164 -2.52 3.21 -6.16
CA GLY A 164 -2.50 2.41 -4.94
C GLY A 164 -1.37 2.77 -3.97
N MET A 165 -0.49 3.71 -4.35
CA MET A 165 0.56 4.21 -3.47
C MET A 165 0.05 5.39 -2.66
N LEU A 166 0.50 5.47 -1.40
CA LEU A 166 0.22 6.62 -0.55
C LEU A 166 1.39 6.90 0.42
N LEU A 167 1.52 8.16 0.83
CA LEU A 167 2.49 8.60 1.82
C LEU A 167 1.78 9.45 2.87
N CYS A 168 1.98 9.15 4.14
CA CYS A 168 1.37 9.87 5.25
C CYS A 168 2.14 9.63 6.55
N ASN A 169 1.88 10.46 7.55
CA ASN A 169 2.29 10.13 8.92
C ASN A 169 1.34 9.07 9.51
N GLY A 170 1.87 8.12 10.28
CA GLY A 170 1.08 7.06 10.92
C GLY A 170 -0.02 7.61 11.83
N GLU A 171 0.23 8.71 12.55
CA GLU A 171 -0.77 9.39 13.37
C GLU A 171 -1.93 9.95 12.54
N VAL A 172 -1.62 10.54 11.37
CA VAL A 172 -2.65 11.04 10.44
C VAL A 172 -3.49 9.88 9.94
N LEU A 173 -2.87 8.80 9.49
CA LEU A 173 -3.58 7.62 9.02
C LEU A 173 -4.47 7.03 10.12
N ARG A 174 -3.97 6.90 11.36
CA ARG A 174 -4.73 6.40 12.50
C ARG A 174 -5.94 7.27 12.82
N LYS A 175 -5.76 8.60 12.84
CA LYS A 175 -6.87 9.55 13.07
C LYS A 175 -7.97 9.41 12.00
N GLN A 176 -7.57 9.29 10.75
CA GLN A 176 -8.51 9.11 9.65
C GLN A 176 -9.21 7.74 9.72
N MET A 177 -8.49 6.66 10.07
CA MET A 177 -9.09 5.34 10.32
C MET A 177 -10.09 5.40 11.47
N HIS A 178 -9.76 6.09 12.57
CA HIS A 178 -10.68 6.27 13.70
C HIS A 178 -11.96 7.01 13.29
N GLN A 179 -11.84 8.02 12.44
CA GLN A 179 -12.98 8.84 11.99
C GLN A 179 -13.89 8.08 11.01
N TYR A 180 -13.33 7.40 10.01
CA TYR A 180 -14.09 6.84 8.89
C TYR A 180 -14.23 5.32 8.90
N ALA A 181 -13.39 4.63 9.65
CA ALA A 181 -13.33 3.17 9.73
C ALA A 181 -13.15 2.70 11.18
N LEU A 182 -13.92 3.26 12.11
CA LEU A 182 -13.79 3.02 13.57
C LEU A 182 -13.70 1.54 13.94
N GLY A 183 -14.48 0.68 13.29
CA GLY A 183 -14.46 -0.76 13.53
C GLY A 183 -13.09 -1.39 13.24
N LEU A 184 -12.38 -0.91 12.21
CA LEU A 184 -11.01 -1.35 11.89
C LEU A 184 -9.99 -0.79 12.89
N ASP A 185 -10.14 0.48 13.29
CA ASP A 185 -9.23 1.07 14.29
C ASP A 185 -9.35 0.37 15.64
N LEU A 186 -10.56 0.03 16.09
CA LEU A 186 -10.78 -0.73 17.33
C LEU A 186 -10.25 -2.16 17.24
N TRP A 187 -10.45 -2.82 16.10
CA TRP A 187 -9.88 -4.13 15.84
C TRP A 187 -8.35 -4.09 15.89
N ALA A 188 -7.74 -3.11 15.21
CA ALA A 188 -6.29 -2.93 15.20
C ALA A 188 -5.74 -2.67 16.60
N ALA A 189 -6.46 -1.89 17.43
CA ALA A 189 -6.11 -1.67 18.83
C ALA A 189 -6.11 -2.95 19.68
N GLU A 190 -7.04 -3.86 19.40
CA GLU A 190 -7.09 -5.15 20.08
C GLU A 190 -5.96 -6.08 19.63
N VAL A 191 -5.68 -6.11 18.32
CA VAL A 191 -4.57 -6.89 17.77
C VAL A 191 -3.23 -6.38 18.27
N GLU A 192 -3.03 -5.05 18.29
CA GLU A 192 -1.80 -4.41 18.80
C GLU A 192 -1.42 -4.87 20.21
N LYS A 193 -2.38 -5.04 21.11
CA LYS A 193 -2.13 -5.52 22.48
C LYS A 193 -1.47 -6.92 22.51
N ASN A 194 -1.74 -7.74 21.48
CA ASN A 194 -1.14 -9.07 21.37
C ASN A 194 0.30 -9.04 20.86
N PHE A 195 0.76 -7.91 20.32
CA PHE A 195 2.16 -7.72 19.92
C PHE A 195 3.02 -7.03 20.99
N SER A 196 2.41 -6.50 22.04
CA SER A 196 3.09 -5.75 23.12
C SER A 196 3.66 -6.68 24.21
N GLY A 197 3.44 -7.99 24.13
CA GLY A 197 3.94 -8.98 25.08
C GLY A 197 5.06 -9.84 24.49
N ASP A 198 5.95 -10.32 25.37
CA ASP A 198 7.03 -11.29 25.06
C ASP A 198 6.46 -12.69 24.70
N GLU A 199 5.43 -12.78 23.89
CA GLU A 199 4.81 -14.05 23.49
C GLU A 199 5.65 -14.76 22.40
N PRO A 200 5.77 -16.09 22.46
CA PRO A 200 6.56 -16.89 21.53
C PRO A 200 5.91 -16.97 20.15
N GLY A 201 6.29 -16.09 19.29
CA GLY A 201 5.93 -15.94 17.88
C GLY A 201 6.93 -15.04 17.18
N THR A 202 7.79 -14.40 17.97
CA THR A 202 8.90 -13.58 17.45
C THR A 202 10.08 -14.52 17.20
N ILE A 203 10.36 -14.84 15.96
CA ILE A 203 11.64 -15.46 15.61
C ILE A 203 12.68 -14.34 15.70
N ASP A 204 13.38 -14.30 16.84
CA ASP A 204 14.47 -13.36 17.08
C ASP A 204 15.67 -13.73 16.19
N ALA A 205 15.78 -13.06 15.06
CA ALA A 205 17.05 -12.76 14.46
C ALA A 205 17.22 -11.24 14.55
N PRO A 206 18.37 -10.68 14.95
CA PRO A 206 18.55 -9.24 15.17
C PRO A 206 18.24 -8.36 13.96
N GLU A 207 18.08 -8.94 12.77
CA GLU A 207 17.74 -8.26 11.52
C GLU A 207 16.31 -8.54 11.05
N ARG A 208 15.52 -9.38 11.76
CA ARG A 208 14.20 -9.86 11.30
C ARG A 208 13.23 -9.95 12.46
N LYS A 209 12.18 -9.16 12.44
CA LYS A 209 11.00 -9.35 13.30
C LYS A 209 9.87 -9.90 12.45
N LEU A 210 9.31 -11.03 12.87
CA LEU A 210 8.12 -11.63 12.28
C LEU A 210 6.94 -11.34 13.19
N LEU A 211 5.90 -10.69 12.66
CA LEU A 211 4.62 -10.52 13.31
C LEU A 211 3.57 -11.36 12.57
N GLN A 212 2.78 -12.13 13.28
CA GLN A 212 1.74 -12.97 12.66
C GLN A 212 0.35 -12.55 13.12
N ILE A 213 -0.51 -12.21 12.17
CA ILE A 213 -1.92 -11.91 12.37
C ILE A 213 -2.68 -13.24 12.24
N LYS A 214 -3.17 -13.78 13.36
CA LYS A 214 -3.91 -15.04 13.38
C LYS A 214 -5.28 -14.89 12.68
N ALA A 215 -5.69 -15.90 11.92
CA ALA A 215 -7.00 -15.95 11.28
C ALA A 215 -8.15 -15.75 12.28
N SER A 216 -7.98 -16.22 13.52
CA SER A 216 -8.95 -16.03 14.60
C SER A 216 -9.21 -14.55 14.93
N TRP A 217 -8.20 -13.69 14.83
CA TRP A 217 -8.32 -12.25 15.09
C TRP A 217 -9.03 -11.51 13.93
N ALA A 218 -8.86 -12.00 12.71
CA ALA A 218 -9.49 -11.43 11.52
C ALA A 218 -10.90 -12.02 11.22
N ARG A 219 -11.38 -12.98 12.04
CA ARG A 219 -12.63 -13.71 11.76
C ARG A 219 -13.86 -12.83 11.69
N SER A 220 -13.92 -11.75 12.46
CA SER A 220 -15.03 -10.81 12.48
C SER A 220 -14.96 -9.78 11.34
N LEU A 221 -13.84 -9.69 10.62
CA LEU A 221 -13.66 -8.73 9.55
C LEU A 221 -14.19 -9.25 8.23
N SER A 222 -14.96 -8.42 7.54
CA SER A 222 -15.20 -8.57 6.10
C SER A 222 -13.97 -8.11 5.33
N ARG A 223 -13.82 -8.61 4.10
CA ARG A 223 -12.76 -8.15 3.20
C ARG A 223 -13.02 -6.69 2.82
N LEU A 224 -12.05 -5.82 3.11
CA LEU A 224 -12.18 -4.38 2.87
C LEU A 224 -10.85 -3.78 2.41
N HIS A 225 -10.90 -2.98 1.37
CA HIS A 225 -9.77 -2.24 0.84
C HIS A 225 -9.80 -0.79 1.32
N ILE A 226 -8.62 -0.17 1.40
CA ILE A 226 -8.43 1.18 1.94
C ILE A 226 -9.23 2.23 1.16
N GLU A 227 -9.40 2.03 -0.14
CA GLU A 227 -10.14 2.91 -1.03
C GLU A 227 -11.58 3.08 -0.56
N LYS A 228 -12.25 1.99 -0.23
CA LYS A 228 -13.63 1.98 0.28
C LYS A 228 -13.74 2.30 1.76
N ALA A 229 -12.76 1.86 2.54
CA ALA A 229 -12.76 2.09 3.99
C ALA A 229 -12.54 3.56 4.34
N LEU A 230 -11.71 4.26 3.56
CA LEU A 230 -11.18 5.56 3.91
C LEU A 230 -11.17 6.56 2.75
N LEU A 231 -10.55 6.23 1.60
CA LEU A 231 -10.21 7.24 0.59
C LEU A 231 -11.44 7.88 -0.07
N GLU A 232 -12.54 7.15 -0.24
CA GLU A 232 -13.79 7.72 -0.77
C GLU A 232 -14.49 8.69 0.20
N GLN A 233 -14.16 8.63 1.48
CA GLN A 233 -14.86 9.37 2.54
C GLN A 233 -14.03 10.51 3.13
N SER A 234 -12.70 10.40 3.07
CA SER A 234 -11.79 11.36 3.69
C SER A 234 -11.72 12.67 2.92
N ASP A 235 -11.73 13.78 3.65
CA ASP A 235 -11.49 15.14 3.16
C ASP A 235 -10.04 15.63 3.39
N HIS A 236 -9.19 14.78 4.00
CA HIS A 236 -7.78 15.04 4.29
C HIS A 236 -6.82 14.35 3.29
N LEU A 237 -7.18 14.41 2.02
CA LEU A 237 -6.40 13.79 0.95
C LEU A 237 -5.72 14.86 0.09
N ALA A 238 -4.43 14.63 -0.18
CA ALA A 238 -3.70 15.29 -1.23
C ALA A 238 -3.32 14.30 -2.33
N VAL A 239 -2.87 14.79 -3.48
CA VAL A 239 -2.33 13.97 -4.56
C VAL A 239 -1.13 14.64 -5.20
N VAL A 240 -0.13 13.83 -5.53
CA VAL A 240 1.01 14.21 -6.35
C VAL A 240 0.97 13.41 -7.65
N PRO A 241 0.99 14.08 -8.82
CA PRO A 241 1.09 13.38 -10.10
C PRO A 241 2.42 12.64 -10.23
N LEU A 242 2.37 11.36 -10.51
CA LEU A 242 3.54 10.53 -10.79
C LEU A 242 3.86 10.63 -12.29
N ARG A 243 4.94 11.34 -12.63
CA ARG A 243 5.42 11.53 -14.00
C ARG A 243 6.42 10.45 -14.41
N SER A 244 6.02 9.21 -14.29
CA SER A 244 6.83 8.02 -14.60
C SER A 244 6.01 7.06 -15.44
N SER A 245 6.66 6.25 -16.27
CA SER A 245 6.00 5.12 -16.91
C SER A 245 5.55 4.14 -15.82
N TRP A 246 4.31 3.73 -15.88
CA TRP A 246 3.68 2.87 -14.89
C TRP A 246 2.88 1.76 -15.56
N VAL A 247 2.99 0.58 -15.01
CA VAL A 247 2.18 -0.57 -15.43
C VAL A 247 1.73 -1.33 -14.18
N ASP A 248 0.43 -1.45 -14.01
CA ASP A 248 -0.15 -2.41 -13.07
C ASP A 248 -0.27 -3.77 -13.75
N ILE A 249 0.58 -4.69 -13.30
CA ILE A 249 0.62 -6.06 -13.85
C ILE A 249 -0.54 -6.93 -13.36
N SER A 250 -1.39 -6.41 -12.45
CA SER A 250 -2.58 -7.14 -12.01
C SER A 250 -3.57 -7.43 -13.15
N ASN A 251 -3.49 -6.67 -14.22
CA ASN A 251 -4.43 -6.68 -15.33
C ASN A 251 -3.92 -7.40 -16.59
N PHE A 252 -2.76 -8.04 -16.54
CA PHE A 252 -2.31 -8.94 -17.61
C PHE A 252 -2.93 -10.34 -17.46
N ASP A 253 -4.25 -10.44 -17.39
CA ASP A 253 -5.00 -11.66 -17.67
C ASP A 253 -5.34 -11.70 -19.16
N THR A 254 -4.36 -12.13 -19.96
CA THR A 254 -4.56 -12.59 -21.33
C THR A 254 -3.74 -13.87 -21.56
#